data_75fe053e94a9e2ed9c570489b5a02583
#
_entry.id   75fe053e94a9e2ed9c570489b5a02583
#
_cell.length_a   1.000
_cell.length_b   1.000
_cell.length_c   1.000
_cell.angle_alpha   90.00
_cell.angle_beta   90.00
_cell.angle_gamma   90.00
#
_symmetry.space_group_name_H-M   'P 1'
#
loop_
_entity.id
_entity.type
_entity.pdbx_description
1 polymer ?
#
loop_
_entity_poly.entity_id
_entity_poly.type
_entity_poly.pdbx_seq_one_letter_code
_entity_poly.pdbx_strand_id
1 'polypeptide(L)'
;MRLDGLEDARVLEDENNDHLADKHGCPAYVSPEILHSNETYSGRAADIWSLGVMLYTMLVGRYPFHDSDPSALFGKIRRGQYNIPQMLSVKAKCLIRSLLRRDPSERLTAGDALQHPWINGKKSSGFLTIIDHKSSDQAVPNVIFNEEEDFFL
;
A
#
# COMPACT_ATOMS: atom_id res chain seq x y z
N MET A 1 13.86 6.40 9.49
CA MET A 1 13.04 5.19 9.33
C MET A 1 13.92 3.99 9.59
N ARG A 2 13.47 3.02 10.38
CA ARG A 2 14.21 1.80 10.73
C ARG A 2 13.35 0.60 10.33
N LEU A 3 13.96 -0.39 9.70
CA LEU A 3 13.32 -1.67 9.43
C LEU A 3 13.51 -2.55 10.66
N ASP A 4 12.45 -3.17 11.14
CA ASP A 4 12.42 -4.03 12.33
C ASP A 4 11.47 -5.21 12.09
N GLY A 5 11.51 -6.25 12.94
CA GLY A 5 10.60 -7.40 12.80
C GLY A 5 10.90 -8.26 11.56
N LEU A 6 12.17 -8.70 11.43
CA LEU A 6 12.60 -9.48 10.26
C LEU A 6 12.38 -10.99 10.41
N GLU A 7 11.56 -11.43 11.38
CA GLU A 7 11.31 -12.84 11.66
C GLU A 7 10.66 -13.58 10.48
N ASP A 8 9.83 -12.87 9.73
CA ASP A 8 9.16 -13.40 8.54
C ASP A 8 9.91 -13.10 7.23
N ALA A 9 11.10 -12.49 7.31
CA ALA A 9 11.89 -12.19 6.13
C ALA A 9 12.41 -13.47 5.48
N ARG A 10 12.42 -13.49 4.14
CA ARG A 10 12.95 -14.59 3.34
C ARG A 10 14.13 -14.11 2.51
N VAL A 11 15.22 -14.87 2.57
CA VAL A 11 16.34 -14.67 1.67
C VAL A 11 16.06 -15.48 0.40
N LEU A 12 16.09 -14.81 -0.75
CA LEU A 12 15.89 -15.47 -2.03
C LEU A 12 17.19 -16.17 -2.45
N GLU A 13 17.10 -17.45 -2.78
CA GLU A 13 18.24 -18.22 -3.31
C GLU A 13 18.55 -17.82 -4.77
N ASP A 14 17.52 -17.47 -5.53
CA ASP A 14 17.62 -16.95 -6.89
C ASP A 14 16.91 -15.59 -6.95
N GLU A 15 17.65 -14.56 -7.32
CA GLU A 15 17.10 -13.20 -7.47
C GLU A 15 16.00 -13.08 -8.53
N ASN A 16 15.92 -14.02 -9.46
CA ASN A 16 14.90 -14.04 -10.50
C ASN A 16 13.63 -14.81 -10.08
N ASN A 17 13.70 -15.53 -8.96
CA ASN A 17 12.58 -16.31 -8.45
C ASN A 17 12.21 -15.86 -7.03
N ASP A 18 11.14 -15.08 -6.93
CA ASP A 18 10.62 -14.56 -5.67
C ASP A 18 9.29 -15.23 -5.26
N HIS A 19 8.98 -16.40 -5.82
CA HIS A 19 7.77 -17.15 -5.50
C HIS A 19 7.85 -17.78 -4.11
N LEU A 20 6.86 -17.45 -3.27
CA LEU A 20 6.68 -17.94 -1.91
C LEU A 20 5.37 -18.69 -1.77
N ALA A 21 5.32 -19.65 -0.86
CA ALA A 21 4.11 -20.42 -0.52
C ALA A 21 3.65 -20.19 0.92
N ASP A 22 4.54 -19.68 1.76
CA ASP A 22 4.26 -19.43 3.18
C ASP A 22 3.31 -18.25 3.36
N LYS A 23 2.39 -18.36 4.31
CA LYS A 23 1.41 -17.31 4.60
C LYS A 23 1.65 -16.76 6.00
N HIS A 24 2.41 -15.68 6.07
CA HIS A 24 2.76 -14.98 7.30
C HIS A 24 2.38 -13.50 7.22
N GLY A 25 2.41 -12.82 8.34
CA GLY A 25 2.25 -11.39 8.45
C GLY A 25 0.95 -10.94 9.10
N CYS A 26 0.86 -9.63 9.34
CA CYS A 26 -0.29 -8.99 9.96
C CYS A 26 -1.47 -8.91 8.97
N PRO A 27 -2.69 -9.31 9.38
CA PRO A 27 -3.87 -9.28 8.50
C PRO A 27 -4.15 -7.96 7.79
N ALA A 28 -3.83 -6.82 8.44
CA ALA A 28 -4.06 -5.50 7.86
C ALA A 28 -3.15 -5.19 6.65
N TYR A 29 -2.00 -5.88 6.54
CA TYR A 29 -0.99 -5.66 5.50
C TYR A 29 -0.97 -6.73 4.42
N VAL A 30 -1.72 -7.84 4.62
CA VAL A 30 -1.68 -8.99 3.70
C VAL A 30 -2.23 -8.61 2.33
N SER A 31 -1.57 -9.05 1.27
CA SER A 31 -1.99 -8.80 -0.10
C SER A 31 -3.09 -9.77 -0.57
N PRO A 32 -3.90 -9.39 -1.59
CA PRO A 32 -4.97 -10.23 -2.10
C PRO A 32 -4.52 -11.63 -2.54
N GLU A 33 -3.36 -11.73 -3.18
CA GLU A 33 -2.80 -12.98 -3.68
C GLU A 33 -2.43 -13.96 -2.58
N ILE A 34 -1.97 -13.47 -1.41
CA ILE A 34 -1.68 -14.34 -0.25
C ILE A 34 -2.96 -14.98 0.30
N LEU A 35 -4.10 -14.31 0.14
CA LEU A 35 -5.40 -14.81 0.60
C LEU A 35 -6.00 -15.89 -0.32
N HIS A 36 -5.42 -16.14 -1.49
CA HIS A 36 -5.81 -17.26 -2.32
C HIS A 36 -5.23 -18.56 -1.73
N SER A 37 -6.05 -19.59 -1.64
CA SER A 37 -5.63 -20.89 -1.16
C SER A 37 -4.80 -21.60 -2.23
N ASN A 38 -3.68 -22.21 -1.83
CA ASN A 38 -2.88 -23.16 -2.61
C ASN A 38 -2.06 -22.64 -3.79
N GLU A 39 -1.89 -21.35 -3.96
CA GLU A 39 -1.03 -20.79 -4.99
C GLU A 39 0.21 -20.15 -4.38
N THR A 40 1.31 -20.19 -5.12
CA THR A 40 2.50 -19.40 -4.82
C THR A 40 2.25 -17.95 -5.23
N TYR A 41 2.93 -17.02 -4.58
CA TYR A 41 2.81 -15.59 -4.86
C TYR A 41 4.19 -14.96 -4.97
N SER A 42 4.29 -13.80 -5.65
CA SER A 42 5.51 -13.00 -5.69
C SER A 42 5.68 -12.28 -4.35
N GLY A 43 6.76 -12.59 -3.64
CA GLY A 43 7.10 -11.92 -2.37
C GLY A 43 7.34 -10.43 -2.57
N ARG A 44 8.03 -10.04 -3.65
CA ARG A 44 8.28 -8.62 -3.96
C ARG A 44 6.99 -7.85 -4.23
N ALA A 45 6.06 -8.43 -4.97
CA ALA A 45 4.78 -7.78 -5.23
C ALA A 45 3.94 -7.66 -3.95
N ALA A 46 3.98 -8.67 -3.07
CA ALA A 46 3.32 -8.61 -1.76
C ALA A 46 3.91 -7.52 -0.86
N ASP A 47 5.24 -7.34 -0.85
CA ASP A 47 5.89 -6.25 -0.12
C ASP A 47 5.49 -4.87 -0.64
N ILE A 48 5.33 -4.72 -1.96
CA ILE A 48 4.84 -3.46 -2.54
C ILE A 48 3.40 -3.15 -2.12
N TRP A 49 2.54 -4.17 -1.99
CA TRP A 49 1.20 -3.97 -1.42
C TRP A 49 1.28 -3.50 0.02
N SER A 50 2.08 -4.15 0.86
CA SER A 50 2.28 -3.77 2.27
C SER A 50 2.82 -2.34 2.39
N LEU A 51 3.74 -1.94 1.51
CA LEU A 51 4.22 -0.56 1.40
C LEU A 51 3.08 0.42 1.05
N GLY A 52 2.18 0.03 0.17
CA GLY A 52 0.99 0.80 -0.19
C GLY A 52 0.04 0.99 0.98
N VAL A 53 -0.19 -0.07 1.78
CA VAL A 53 -0.99 0.00 3.02
C VAL A 53 -0.33 0.94 4.03
N MET A 54 0.99 0.83 4.22
CA MET A 54 1.75 1.70 5.12
C MET A 54 1.67 3.16 4.68
N LEU A 55 1.89 3.45 3.39
CA LEU A 55 1.80 4.81 2.85
C LEU A 55 0.39 5.39 3.05
N TYR A 56 -0.64 4.63 2.74
CA TYR A 56 -2.02 5.04 2.97
C TYR A 56 -2.25 5.38 4.46
N THR A 57 -1.83 4.50 5.35
CA THR A 57 -2.01 4.67 6.80
C THR A 57 -1.27 5.90 7.31
N MET A 58 -0.04 6.16 6.85
CA MET A 58 0.70 7.37 7.22
C MET A 58 0.02 8.65 6.74
N LEU A 59 -0.61 8.64 5.57
CA LEU A 59 -1.23 9.85 4.99
C LEU A 59 -2.68 10.06 5.44
N VAL A 60 -3.38 9.01 5.85
CA VAL A 60 -4.82 9.05 6.17
C VAL A 60 -5.08 8.85 7.66
N GLY A 61 -4.14 8.24 8.39
CA GLY A 61 -4.25 7.96 9.83
C GLY A 61 -5.03 6.69 10.17
N ARG A 62 -5.47 5.92 9.18
CA ARG A 62 -6.19 4.65 9.36
C ARG A 62 -5.88 3.69 8.23
N TYR A 63 -6.11 2.41 8.44
CA TYR A 63 -5.91 1.39 7.40
C TYR A 63 -6.85 1.57 6.21
N PRO A 64 -6.41 1.26 4.98
CA PRO A 64 -7.26 1.29 3.79
C PRO A 64 -8.36 0.23 3.84
N PHE A 65 -8.07 -0.90 4.46
CA PHE A 65 -8.99 -2.01 4.68
C PHE A 65 -9.12 -2.23 6.18
N HIS A 66 -10.32 -2.18 6.69
CA HIS A 66 -10.61 -2.49 8.07
C HIS A 66 -12.01 -3.09 8.21
N ASP A 67 -12.18 -4.01 9.11
CA ASP A 67 -13.46 -4.57 9.53
C ASP A 67 -13.27 -5.25 10.90
N SER A 68 -14.30 -5.29 11.72
CA SER A 68 -14.30 -6.02 12.98
C SER A 68 -14.36 -7.54 12.78
N ASP A 69 -14.92 -7.98 11.63
CA ASP A 69 -14.93 -9.39 11.24
C ASP A 69 -13.76 -9.69 10.29
N PRO A 70 -12.87 -10.64 10.64
CA PRO A 70 -11.74 -11.04 9.79
C PRO A 70 -12.16 -11.50 8.39
N SER A 71 -13.29 -12.20 8.27
CA SER A 71 -13.78 -12.67 6.96
C SER A 71 -14.21 -11.52 6.08
N ALA A 72 -14.88 -10.52 6.65
CA ALA A 72 -15.25 -9.30 5.95
C ALA A 72 -14.01 -8.48 5.56
N LEU A 73 -13.02 -8.36 6.44
CA LEU A 73 -11.73 -7.72 6.14
C LEU A 73 -11.06 -8.38 4.93
N PHE A 74 -10.87 -9.69 4.96
CA PHE A 74 -10.29 -10.42 3.84
C PHE A 74 -11.12 -10.32 2.56
N GLY A 75 -12.44 -10.23 2.70
CA GLY A 75 -13.34 -9.96 1.58
C GLY A 75 -13.08 -8.60 0.93
N LYS A 76 -12.88 -7.55 1.72
CA LYS A 76 -12.53 -6.20 1.22
C LYS A 76 -11.16 -6.19 0.54
N ILE A 77 -10.16 -6.84 1.14
CA ILE A 77 -8.81 -6.96 0.58
C ILE A 77 -8.86 -7.67 -0.78
N ARG A 78 -9.50 -8.85 -0.86
CA ARG A 78 -9.64 -9.61 -2.12
C ARG A 78 -10.32 -8.83 -3.24
N ARG A 79 -11.26 -7.95 -2.90
CA ARG A 79 -11.94 -7.08 -3.88
C ARG A 79 -11.17 -5.81 -4.19
N GLY A 80 -10.13 -5.47 -3.41
CA GLY A 80 -9.41 -4.20 -3.55
C GLY A 80 -10.30 -2.98 -3.28
N GLN A 81 -11.30 -3.13 -2.40
CA GLN A 81 -12.29 -2.07 -2.12
C GLN A 81 -11.84 -1.21 -0.94
N TYR A 82 -11.33 -0.03 -1.25
CA TYR A 82 -10.96 0.99 -0.27
C TYR A 82 -11.27 2.39 -0.79
N ASN A 83 -11.37 3.35 0.11
CA ASN A 83 -11.62 4.75 -0.20
C ASN A 83 -10.35 5.57 -0.06
N ILE A 84 -10.07 6.46 -1.00
CA ILE A 84 -8.98 7.43 -0.87
C ILE A 84 -9.60 8.80 -0.61
N PRO A 85 -9.29 9.46 0.54
CA PRO A 85 -9.82 10.77 0.86
C PRO A 85 -9.47 11.82 -0.19
N GLN A 86 -10.42 12.76 -0.42
CA GLN A 86 -10.23 13.80 -1.44
C GLN A 86 -9.15 14.81 -1.07
N MET A 87 -8.82 14.96 0.22
CA MET A 87 -7.81 15.88 0.73
C MET A 87 -6.38 15.55 0.26
N LEU A 88 -6.11 14.30 -0.15
CA LEU A 88 -4.79 13.95 -0.65
C LEU A 88 -4.54 14.53 -2.04
N SER A 89 -3.27 14.89 -2.30
CA SER A 89 -2.86 15.36 -3.61
C SER A 89 -3.09 14.33 -4.71
N VAL A 90 -3.23 14.79 -5.95
CA VAL A 90 -3.42 13.91 -7.11
C VAL A 90 -2.27 12.90 -7.24
N LYS A 91 -1.03 13.34 -6.99
CA LYS A 91 0.15 12.48 -7.07
C LYS A 91 0.16 11.42 -5.95
N ALA A 92 -0.21 11.80 -4.71
CA ALA A 92 -0.33 10.84 -3.62
C ALA A 92 -1.39 9.78 -3.91
N LYS A 93 -2.57 10.20 -4.39
CA LYS A 93 -3.65 9.29 -4.81
C LYS A 93 -3.20 8.35 -5.93
N CYS A 94 -2.43 8.86 -6.89
CA CYS A 94 -1.89 8.07 -8.00
C CYS A 94 -0.96 6.98 -7.45
N LEU A 95 0.01 7.35 -6.61
CA LEU A 95 0.96 6.39 -6.03
C LEU A 95 0.25 5.31 -5.21
N ILE A 96 -0.67 5.70 -4.30
CA ILE A 96 -1.44 4.74 -3.50
C ILE A 96 -2.19 3.74 -4.40
N ARG A 97 -2.88 4.22 -5.45
CA ARG A 97 -3.60 3.33 -6.37
C ARG A 97 -2.67 2.39 -7.14
N SER A 98 -1.47 2.84 -7.47
CA SER A 98 -0.50 2.04 -8.21
C SER A 98 0.17 0.97 -7.33
N LEU A 99 0.34 1.25 -6.03
CA LEU A 99 0.86 0.29 -5.06
C LEU A 99 -0.22 -0.72 -4.62
N LEU A 100 -1.49 -0.28 -4.48
CA LEU A 100 -2.62 -1.09 -4.04
C LEU A 100 -3.44 -1.64 -5.21
N ARG A 101 -2.79 -2.01 -6.32
CA ARG A 101 -3.42 -2.78 -7.39
C ARG A 101 -3.73 -4.19 -6.91
N ARG A 102 -4.95 -4.67 -7.18
CA ARG A 102 -5.38 -6.01 -6.81
C ARG A 102 -4.54 -7.09 -7.50
N ASP A 103 -4.33 -6.91 -8.81
CA ASP A 103 -3.48 -7.77 -9.60
C ASP A 103 -2.01 -7.43 -9.34
N PRO A 104 -1.18 -8.39 -8.84
CA PRO A 104 0.23 -8.14 -8.58
C PRO A 104 1.01 -7.79 -9.86
N SER A 105 0.58 -8.23 -11.04
CA SER A 105 1.23 -7.91 -12.32
C SER A 105 1.02 -6.47 -12.78
N GLU A 106 -0.06 -5.82 -12.31
CA GLU A 106 -0.34 -4.41 -12.58
C GLU A 106 0.25 -3.47 -11.51
N ARG A 107 0.80 -4.02 -10.43
CA ARG A 107 1.36 -3.27 -9.31
C ARG A 107 2.73 -2.71 -9.67
N LEU A 108 3.02 -1.49 -9.24
CA LEU A 108 4.37 -0.92 -9.42
C LEU A 108 5.43 -1.82 -8.80
N THR A 109 6.59 -1.88 -9.45
CA THR A 109 7.81 -2.41 -8.81
C THR A 109 8.40 -1.36 -7.86
N ALA A 110 9.33 -1.78 -6.99
CA ALA A 110 10.07 -0.84 -6.13
C ALA A 110 10.85 0.21 -6.96
N GLY A 111 11.43 -0.22 -8.09
CA GLY A 111 12.13 0.66 -9.01
C GLY A 111 11.22 1.72 -9.63
N ASP A 112 10.04 1.33 -10.08
CA ASP A 112 9.04 2.24 -10.65
C ASP A 112 8.50 3.21 -9.59
N ALA A 113 8.28 2.72 -8.37
CA ALA A 113 7.83 3.55 -7.26
C ALA A 113 8.83 4.68 -6.94
N LEU A 114 10.14 4.40 -6.97
CA LEU A 114 11.17 5.43 -6.80
C LEU A 114 11.15 6.51 -7.88
N GLN A 115 10.67 6.18 -9.09
CA GLN A 115 10.55 7.14 -10.19
C GLN A 115 9.20 7.87 -10.19
N HIS A 116 8.26 7.47 -9.32
CA HIS A 116 6.93 8.09 -9.29
C HIS A 116 7.02 9.57 -8.92
N PRO A 117 6.28 10.48 -9.60
CA PRO A 117 6.35 11.94 -9.42
C PRO A 117 6.09 12.42 -7.99
N TRP A 118 5.41 11.64 -7.16
CA TRP A 118 5.19 11.95 -5.76
C TRP A 118 6.47 11.79 -4.93
N ILE A 119 7.30 10.79 -5.25
CA ILE A 119 8.59 10.52 -4.56
C ILE A 119 9.70 11.37 -5.15
N ASN A 120 9.81 11.37 -6.47
CA ASN A 120 10.94 11.99 -7.17
C ASN A 120 10.87 13.52 -7.20
N GLY A 121 9.71 14.13 -6.89
CA GLY A 121 9.55 15.60 -6.84
C GLY A 121 9.81 16.33 -8.16
N LYS A 122 10.24 15.65 -9.23
CA LYS A 122 10.45 16.27 -10.53
C LYS A 122 9.11 16.73 -11.08
N LYS A 123 8.98 18.03 -11.35
CA LYS A 123 7.89 18.55 -12.17
C LYS A 123 7.98 17.83 -13.51
N SER A 124 7.00 16.99 -13.82
CA SER A 124 6.89 16.44 -15.17
C SER A 124 6.65 17.61 -16.12
N SER A 125 7.66 17.99 -16.90
CA SER A 125 7.46 18.91 -18.01
C SER A 125 6.74 18.11 -19.11
N GLY A 126 5.44 18.36 -19.24
CA GLY A 126 4.62 17.84 -20.32
C GLY A 126 3.71 16.69 -19.92
N PHE A 127 2.57 17.02 -19.46
CA PHE A 127 1.21 16.48 -19.53
C PHE A 127 0.49 16.66 -18.18
N LEU A 128 -0.47 17.56 -18.18
CA LEU A 128 -1.41 17.98 -17.13
C LEU A 128 -1.14 19.38 -16.58
N THR A 129 -1.43 20.36 -17.44
CA THR A 129 -1.89 21.66 -17.00
C THR A 129 -3.34 21.50 -16.51
N ILE A 130 -3.55 21.17 -15.25
CA ILE A 130 -4.85 21.37 -14.60
C ILE A 130 -4.60 21.72 -13.14
N ILE A 131 -4.87 23.00 -12.84
CA ILE A 131 -5.23 23.61 -11.56
C ILE A 131 -4.19 23.53 -10.46
N ASP A 132 -3.48 24.64 -10.35
CA ASP A 132 -2.61 25.03 -9.24
C ASP A 132 -3.47 25.32 -7.99
N HIS A 133 -3.76 24.30 -7.18
CA HIS A 133 -4.08 24.49 -5.79
C HIS A 133 -2.81 24.21 -4.99
N LYS A 134 -2.29 25.23 -4.33
CA LYS A 134 -1.19 25.19 -3.37
C LYS A 134 -1.49 24.25 -2.21
N SER A 135 -1.50 22.96 -2.45
CA SER A 135 -1.44 21.95 -1.39
C SER A 135 -0.07 21.28 -1.47
N SER A 136 0.67 21.32 -0.40
CA SER A 136 1.91 20.56 -0.27
C SER A 136 1.65 19.11 -0.61
N ASP A 137 2.33 18.57 -1.62
CA ASP A 137 2.21 17.16 -2.03
C ASP A 137 2.63 16.19 -0.92
N GLN A 138 3.18 16.69 0.17
CA GLN A 138 3.69 15.89 1.30
C GLN A 138 2.98 16.18 2.62
N ALA A 139 1.84 16.85 2.60
CA ALA A 139 1.08 17.11 3.81
C ALA A 139 0.54 15.80 4.40
N VAL A 140 1.03 15.43 5.57
CA VAL A 140 0.40 14.42 6.41
C VAL A 140 -0.81 15.09 7.07
N PRO A 141 -2.03 14.55 6.93
CA PRO A 141 -3.19 15.13 7.60
C PRO A 141 -2.98 15.12 9.12
N ASN A 142 -3.30 16.24 9.78
CA ASN A 142 -3.44 16.22 11.23
C ASN A 142 -4.68 15.37 11.58
N VAL A 143 -4.44 14.12 11.87
CA VAL A 143 -5.50 13.22 12.35
C VAL A 143 -5.57 13.38 13.86
N ILE A 144 -6.64 13.97 14.34
CA ILE A 144 -7.00 13.91 15.75
C ILE A 144 -7.52 12.49 15.95
N PHE A 145 -6.74 11.63 16.60
CA PHE A 145 -7.21 10.34 17.05
C PHE A 145 -8.23 10.60 18.16
N ASN A 146 -9.49 10.32 17.93
CA ASN A 146 -10.43 10.10 19.01
C ASN A 146 -10.09 8.74 19.61
N GLU A 147 -9.53 8.74 20.81
CA GLU A 147 -9.01 7.55 21.51
C GLU A 147 -10.07 6.48 21.84
N GLU A 148 -11.34 6.67 21.47
CA GLU A 148 -12.42 5.80 21.91
C GLU A 148 -12.92 4.77 20.87
N GLU A 149 -12.47 4.76 19.60
CA GLU A 149 -13.07 3.85 18.61
C GLU A 149 -12.12 2.97 17.79
N ASP A 150 -10.79 3.11 17.84
CA ASP A 150 -9.93 2.45 16.84
C ASP A 150 -8.73 1.64 17.37
N PHE A 151 -8.68 1.33 18.66
CA PHE A 151 -7.74 0.35 19.15
C PHE A 151 -8.50 -0.97 19.34
N PHE A 152 -8.52 -1.81 18.31
CA PHE A 152 -8.53 -3.26 18.51
C PHE A 152 -8.51 -4.02 17.18
N LEU A 153 -7.45 -4.71 17.08
CA LEU A 153 -7.00 -6.02 16.61
C LEU A 153 -6.38 -6.00 15.26
#